data_2ac9e855cd1859a6dc7398ee4a6e41fc
#
_entry.id   2ac9e855cd1859a6dc7398ee4a6e41fc
#
_cell.length_a   1.000
_cell.length_b   1.000
_cell.length_c   1.000
_cell.angle_alpha   90.00
_cell.angle_beta   90.00
_cell.angle_gamma   90.00
#
_symmetry.space_group_name_H-M   'P 1'
#
loop_
_entity.id
_entity.type
_entity.pdbx_description
1 polymer ?
#
loop_
_entity_poly.entity_id
_entity_poly.type
_entity_poly.pdbx_seq_one_letter_code
_entity_poly.pdbx_strand_id
1 'polypeptide(L)'
;MTDGLQWDYNCSVDVLSAWIGTPEPCDEVAVDDSVVIRISRKTYQPVGIDIRFASRRIRWTGALDGSLARALLHQHGPAAMNIWQTSRLHR
;
A
#
# COMPACT_ATOMS: atom_id res chain seq x y z
N MET A 1 -17.80 -10.41 -5.70
CA MET A 1 -17.79 -9.81 -4.35
C MET A 1 -16.53 -9.00 -4.16
N THR A 2 -16.64 -7.79 -3.65
CA THR A 2 -15.47 -6.96 -3.38
C THR A 2 -14.80 -7.42 -2.08
N ASP A 3 -13.49 -7.28 -2.02
CA ASP A 3 -12.70 -7.60 -0.82
C ASP A 3 -12.59 -6.40 0.13
N GLY A 4 -13.41 -5.37 -0.08
CA GLY A 4 -13.39 -4.16 0.73
C GLY A 4 -12.28 -3.19 0.35
N LEU A 5 -11.57 -3.40 -0.76
CA LEU A 5 -10.54 -2.48 -1.20
C LEU A 5 -11.16 -1.17 -1.69
N GLN A 6 -10.71 -0.08 -1.12
CA GLN A 6 -11.05 1.28 -1.56
C GLN A 6 -9.78 1.95 -2.05
N TRP A 7 -9.94 2.92 -2.96
CA TRP A 7 -8.77 3.61 -3.50
C TRP A 7 -9.12 5.04 -3.87
N ASP A 8 -8.08 5.88 -3.91
CA ASP A 8 -8.18 7.27 -4.30
C ASP A 8 -6.89 7.68 -5.03
N TYR A 9 -7.03 8.36 -6.14
CA TYR A 9 -5.87 8.89 -6.85
C TYR A 9 -5.86 10.42 -6.78
N ASN A 10 -4.80 10.96 -6.20
CA ASN A 10 -4.59 12.41 -6.12
C ASN A 10 -3.64 12.83 -7.23
N CYS A 11 -4.19 13.41 -8.30
CA CYS A 11 -3.40 13.80 -9.47
C CYS A 11 -2.47 14.98 -9.21
N SER A 12 -2.75 15.80 -8.20
CA SER A 12 -1.90 16.95 -7.86
C SER A 12 -0.51 16.54 -7.41
N VAL A 13 -0.42 15.41 -6.72
CA VAL A 13 0.84 14.88 -6.18
C VAL A 13 1.22 13.54 -6.79
N ASP A 14 0.38 13.03 -7.70
CA ASP A 14 0.60 11.74 -8.38
C ASP A 14 0.73 10.58 -7.40
N VAL A 15 -0.21 10.51 -6.44
CA VAL A 15 -0.23 9.44 -5.43
C VAL A 15 -1.54 8.66 -5.55
N LEU A 16 -1.42 7.36 -5.70
CA LEU A 16 -2.54 6.43 -5.63
C LEU A 16 -2.50 5.78 -4.25
N SER A 17 -3.58 5.96 -3.48
CA SER A 17 -3.72 5.37 -2.14
C SER A 17 -4.84 4.36 -2.16
N ALA A 18 -4.64 3.24 -1.45
CA ALA A 18 -5.68 2.23 -1.31
C ALA A 18 -5.63 1.62 0.08
N TRP A 19 -6.78 1.15 0.54
CA TRP A 19 -6.90 0.53 1.87
C TRP A 19 -8.03 -0.49 1.87
N ILE A 20 -7.93 -1.45 2.77
CA ILE A 20 -8.93 -2.50 2.94
C ILE A 20 -9.75 -2.19 4.19
N GLY A 21 -11.07 -2.18 4.05
CA GLY A 21 -11.98 -1.94 5.16
C GLY A 21 -12.01 -0.50 5.64
N THR A 22 -12.29 -0.31 6.92
CA THR A 22 -12.36 1.00 7.55
C THR A 22 -10.96 1.47 7.91
N PRO A 23 -10.63 2.76 7.69
CA PRO A 23 -9.33 3.29 8.11
C PRO A 23 -9.09 3.06 9.60
N GLU A 24 -7.87 2.64 9.94
CA GLU A 24 -7.47 2.34 11.32
C GLU A 24 -6.02 2.76 11.55
N PRO A 25 -5.57 2.84 12.81
CA PRO A 25 -4.17 3.16 13.10
C PRO A 25 -3.23 2.15 12.48
N CYS A 26 -2.24 2.64 11.75
CA CYS A 26 -1.28 1.81 11.02
C CYS A 26 0.14 2.30 11.23
N ASP A 27 1.09 1.38 11.08
CA ASP A 27 2.49 1.73 10.90
C ASP A 27 2.79 1.79 9.39
N GLU A 28 3.56 2.77 8.98
CA GLU A 28 3.93 2.93 7.58
C GLU A 28 5.33 2.35 7.34
N VAL A 29 5.46 1.53 6.30
CA VAL A 29 6.71 0.90 5.94
C VAL A 29 7.03 1.21 4.49
N ALA A 30 8.10 1.96 4.24
CA ALA A 30 8.57 2.23 2.89
C ALA A 30 9.35 1.02 2.38
N VAL A 31 8.86 0.40 1.30
CA VAL A 31 9.55 -0.75 0.69
C VAL A 31 10.47 -0.32 -0.46
N ASP A 32 10.18 0.84 -1.06
CA ASP A 32 11.08 1.51 -2.01
C ASP A 32 10.72 2.99 -2.08
N ASP A 33 11.32 3.72 -3.01
CA ASP A 33 11.13 5.17 -3.13
C ASP A 33 9.69 5.57 -3.43
N SER A 34 8.91 4.67 -4.01
CA SER A 34 7.58 4.98 -4.50
C SER A 34 6.47 4.20 -3.81
N VAL A 35 6.79 3.21 -2.98
CA VAL A 35 5.76 2.35 -2.38
C VAL A 35 5.90 2.34 -0.86
N VAL A 36 4.80 2.71 -0.19
CA VAL A 36 4.67 2.65 1.28
C VAL A 36 3.51 1.71 1.59
N ILE A 37 3.77 0.70 2.41
CA ILE A 37 2.75 -0.24 2.85
C ILE A 37 2.32 0.14 4.27
N ARG A 38 1.01 0.09 4.52
CA ARG A 38 0.44 0.35 5.85
C ARG A 38 0.09 -0.97 6.51
N ILE A 39 0.61 -1.18 7.71
CA ILE A 39 0.39 -2.39 8.48
C ILE A 39 -0.47 -2.05 9.69
N SER A 40 -1.60 -2.73 9.85
CA SER A 40 -2.53 -2.50 10.94
C SER A 40 -1.88 -2.79 12.29
N ARG A 41 -2.05 -1.87 13.23
CA ARG A 41 -1.62 -2.08 14.62
C ARG A 41 -2.52 -3.06 15.37
N LYS A 42 -3.71 -3.36 14.82
CA LYS A 42 -4.64 -4.32 15.42
C LYS A 42 -4.38 -5.74 14.96
N THR A 43 -4.26 -5.92 13.64
CA THR A 43 -4.19 -7.26 13.04
C THR A 43 -2.79 -7.68 12.65
N TYR A 44 -1.84 -6.70 12.62
CA TYR A 44 -0.45 -6.92 12.18
C TYR A 44 -0.37 -7.44 10.75
N GLN A 45 -1.32 -7.00 9.90
CA GLN A 45 -1.38 -7.36 8.49
C GLN A 45 -1.33 -6.12 7.61
N PRO A 46 -0.79 -6.24 6.38
CA PRO A 46 -0.85 -5.14 5.42
C PRO A 46 -2.31 -4.82 5.08
N VAL A 47 -2.72 -3.57 5.28
CA VAL A 47 -4.11 -3.15 5.03
C VAL A 47 -4.20 -1.94 4.13
N GLY A 48 -3.07 -1.38 3.70
CA GLY A 48 -3.09 -0.22 2.83
C GLY A 48 -1.78 -0.01 2.11
N ILE A 49 -1.82 0.82 1.09
CA ILE A 49 -0.67 1.14 0.26
C ILE A 49 -0.78 2.56 -0.27
N ASP A 50 0.34 3.27 -0.30
CA ASP A 50 0.49 4.53 -1.03
C ASP A 50 1.54 4.35 -2.11
N ILE A 51 1.18 4.70 -3.33
CA ILE A 51 2.05 4.58 -4.50
C ILE A 51 2.35 5.97 -5.00
N ARG A 52 3.58 6.43 -4.82
CA ARG A 52 4.05 7.72 -5.32
C ARG A 52 4.47 7.58 -6.77
N PHE A 53 4.35 8.66 -7.53
CA PHE A 53 4.66 8.65 -8.96
C PHE A 53 3.85 7.58 -9.69
N ALA A 54 2.57 7.46 -9.30
CA ALA A 54 1.72 6.37 -9.75
C ALA A 54 1.53 6.36 -11.27
N SER A 55 1.52 7.53 -11.91
CA SER A 55 1.36 7.64 -13.35
C SER A 55 2.46 6.92 -14.13
N ARG A 56 3.64 6.73 -13.54
CA ARG A 56 4.74 5.99 -14.18
C ARG A 56 4.46 4.50 -14.28
N ARG A 57 3.51 4.01 -13.51
CA ARG A 57 3.16 2.59 -13.49
C ARG A 57 2.01 2.22 -14.41
N ILE A 58 1.44 3.21 -15.09
CA ILE A 58 0.31 3.01 -15.99
C ILE A 58 0.64 2.04 -17.12
N ARG A 59 1.91 1.93 -17.47
CA ARG A 59 2.39 1.00 -18.51
C ARG A 59 2.12 -0.45 -18.16
N TRP A 60 1.99 -0.75 -16.88
CA TRP A 60 1.84 -2.13 -16.39
C TRP A 60 0.38 -2.57 -16.40
N THR A 61 -0.53 -1.67 -16.05
CA THR A 61 -1.94 -2.00 -15.88
C THR A 61 -2.86 -1.25 -16.85
N GLY A 62 -2.36 -0.20 -17.46
CA GLY A 62 -3.16 0.67 -18.31
C GLY A 62 -4.11 1.59 -17.56
N ALA A 63 -4.11 1.53 -16.22
CA ALA A 63 -5.03 2.33 -15.40
C ALA A 63 -4.45 2.64 -14.02
N LEU A 64 -4.84 3.78 -13.48
CA LEU A 64 -4.52 4.19 -12.10
C LEU A 64 -5.75 3.95 -11.23
N ASP A 65 -5.97 2.72 -10.86
CA ASP A 65 -7.15 2.31 -10.10
C ASP A 65 -6.82 1.24 -9.06
N GLY A 66 -7.86 0.65 -8.50
CA GLY A 66 -7.71 -0.39 -7.48
C GLY A 66 -6.94 -1.62 -7.95
N SER A 67 -6.93 -1.92 -9.24
CA SER A 67 -6.20 -3.07 -9.77
C SER A 67 -4.70 -2.90 -9.59
N LEU A 68 -4.17 -1.71 -9.88
CA LEU A 68 -2.75 -1.41 -9.65
C LEU A 68 -2.41 -1.49 -8.17
N ALA A 69 -3.24 -0.87 -7.34
CA ALA A 69 -3.01 -0.85 -5.89
C ALA A 69 -3.03 -2.27 -5.32
N ARG A 70 -3.99 -3.09 -5.73
CA ARG A 70 -4.10 -4.48 -5.26
C ARG A 70 -2.90 -5.31 -5.66
N ALA A 71 -2.45 -5.17 -6.90
CA ALA A 71 -1.30 -5.91 -7.41
C ALA A 71 -0.03 -5.55 -6.63
N LEU A 72 0.20 -4.27 -6.39
CA LEU A 72 1.40 -3.82 -5.66
C LEU A 72 1.32 -4.14 -4.17
N LEU A 73 0.14 -4.08 -3.57
CA LEU A 73 -0.04 -4.48 -2.18
C LEU A 73 0.29 -5.97 -2.01
N HIS A 74 -0.17 -6.80 -2.93
CA HIS A 74 0.12 -8.23 -2.92
C HIS A 74 1.61 -8.50 -3.13
N GLN A 75 2.23 -7.78 -4.07
CA GLN A 75 3.64 -7.96 -4.41
C GLN A 75 4.56 -7.52 -3.27
N HIS A 76 4.28 -6.38 -2.63
CA HIS A 76 5.17 -5.75 -1.67
C HIS A 76 4.81 -6.04 -0.20
N GLY A 77 3.64 -6.62 0.05
CA GLY A 77 3.20 -6.91 1.41
C GLY A 77 4.19 -7.76 2.21
N PRO A 78 4.68 -8.90 1.67
CA PRO A 78 5.64 -9.73 2.39
C PRO A 78 6.94 -9.01 2.74
N ALA A 79 7.48 -8.20 1.82
CA ALA A 79 8.69 -7.43 2.10
C ALA A 79 8.45 -6.40 3.20
N ALA A 80 7.29 -5.73 3.18
CA ALA A 80 6.92 -4.78 4.21
C ALA A 80 6.80 -5.44 5.58
N MET A 81 6.20 -6.61 5.64
CA MET A 81 6.09 -7.38 6.89
C MET A 81 7.47 -7.71 7.46
N ASN A 82 8.40 -8.11 6.61
CA ASN A 82 9.77 -8.40 7.01
C ASN A 82 10.46 -7.18 7.61
N ILE A 83 10.39 -6.05 6.94
CA ILE A 83 10.97 -4.77 7.41
C ILE A 83 10.34 -4.37 8.74
N TRP A 84 9.02 -4.45 8.84
CA TRP A 84 8.28 -4.05 10.03
C TRP A 84 8.64 -4.92 11.23
N GLN A 85 8.71 -6.23 11.06
CA GLN A 85 9.06 -7.16 12.12
C GLN A 85 10.50 -6.92 12.60
N THR A 86 11.42 -6.72 11.68
CA THR A 86 12.81 -6.44 12.01
C THR A 86 12.94 -5.14 12.82
N SER A 87 12.21 -4.09 12.42
CA SER A 87 12.21 -2.83 13.16
C SER A 87 11.70 -2.98 14.58
N ARG A 88 10.68 -3.81 14.79
CA ARG A 88 10.13 -4.05 16.10
C ARG A 88 11.08 -4.81 17.02
N LEU A 89 11.85 -5.73 16.46
CA LEU A 89 12.80 -6.52 17.24
C LEU A 89 13.97 -5.69 17.78
N HIS A 90 14.23 -4.54 17.17
CA HIS A 90 15.34 -3.66 17.56
C HIS A 90 14.93 -2.52 18.48
N ARG A 91 13.72 -2.56 19.00
CA ARG A 91 13.24 -1.55 19.95
C ARG A 91 13.46 -1.99 21.38
#